data_5853004b158749c81ec65ee0fa69b3f4
#
_entry.id   5853004b158749c81ec65ee0fa69b3f4
#
_cell.length_a   1.000
_cell.length_b   1.000
_cell.length_c   1.000
_cell.angle_alpha   90.00
_cell.angle_beta   90.00
_cell.angle_gamma   90.00
#
_symmetry.space_group_name_H-M   'P 1'
#
loop_
_entity.id
_entity.type
_entity.pdbx_description
1 polymer ?
#
loop_
_entity_poly.entity_id
_entity_poly.type
_entity_poly.pdbx_seq_one_letter_code
_entity_poly.pdbx_strand_id
1 'polypeptide(L)'
;MRIVPLAFAATLTALPAAAQNLPPANSLPLSEVVAKVEKTQPVRVFTEIEWEDDGYWDFKFINTDNRRARIRIDPFSGEPWSRRR
;
A
#
# COMPACT_ATOMS: atom_id res chain seq x y z
N MET A 1 33.31 37.28 -23.31
CA MET A 1 32.53 37.03 -22.60
C MET A 1 32.35 35.72 -22.27
N ARG A 2 32.13 35.37 -21.23
CA ARG A 2 32.03 34.17 -20.88
C ARG A 2 30.84 33.86 -20.26
N ILE A 3 30.22 32.91 -20.50
CA ILE A 3 29.10 32.47 -20.00
C ILE A 3 29.37 31.53 -18.98
N VAL A 4 29.00 31.72 -17.86
CA VAL A 4 29.16 30.79 -16.88
C VAL A 4 28.01 29.99 -16.76
N PRO A 5 28.09 28.80 -16.98
CA PRO A 5 26.98 27.93 -16.94
C PRO A 5 26.63 27.78 -15.56
N LEU A 6 25.44 27.96 -15.25
CA LEU A 6 25.02 27.81 -14.06
C LEU A 6 24.92 26.51 -13.68
N ALA A 7 25.62 26.00 -12.97
CA ALA A 7 25.57 24.69 -12.56
C ALA A 7 24.46 24.54 -11.68
N PHE A 8 23.35 24.21 -12.16
CA PHE A 8 22.33 24.04 -11.49
C PHE A 8 22.27 22.79 -10.85
N ALA A 9 22.69 22.54 -9.82
CA ALA A 9 22.71 21.32 -9.15
C ALA A 9 21.36 21.10 -8.68
N ALA A 10 20.70 20.39 -9.35
CA ALA A 10 19.40 20.07 -8.97
C ALA A 10 19.55 19.13 -7.86
N THR A 11 19.49 19.50 -6.73
CA THR A 11 19.61 18.61 -5.70
C THR A 11 18.31 18.04 -5.49
N LEU A 12 18.10 16.86 -5.84
CA LEU A 12 16.98 16.20 -5.59
C LEU A 12 17.06 15.77 -4.23
N THR A 13 16.44 16.33 -3.32
CA THR A 13 16.41 15.84 -2.00
C THR A 13 15.30 14.89 -1.91
N ALA A 14 15.59 13.67 -1.98
CA ALA A 14 14.57 12.69 -1.78
C ALA A 14 14.31 12.56 -0.30
N LEU A 15 13.10 12.51 0.07
CA LEU A 15 12.77 12.30 1.46
C LEU A 15 13.20 10.92 1.87
N PRO A 16 13.72 10.75 3.01
CA PRO A 16 14.14 9.44 3.46
C PRO A 16 12.93 8.55 3.60
N ALA A 17 13.07 7.32 3.23
CA ALA A 17 11.99 6.39 3.36
C ALA A 17 11.50 6.27 4.77
N ALA A 18 12.37 6.51 5.72
CA ALA A 18 11.98 6.42 7.11
C ALA A 18 10.93 7.45 7.47
N ALA A 19 10.78 8.47 6.68
CA ALA A 19 9.78 9.48 6.98
C ALA A 19 8.39 9.02 6.60
N GLN A 20 8.27 7.89 5.96
CA GLN A 20 6.99 7.38 5.57
C GLN A 20 6.67 6.12 6.32
N ASN A 21 5.42 5.91 6.60
CA ASN A 21 5.01 4.69 7.24
C ASN A 21 4.83 3.65 6.17
N LEU A 22 5.62 2.63 6.25
CA LEU A 22 5.62 1.57 5.26
C LEU A 22 5.35 0.24 5.92
N PRO A 23 4.85 -0.72 5.18
CA PRO A 23 4.71 -2.06 5.73
C PRO A 23 6.08 -2.62 6.09
N PRO A 24 6.14 -3.53 7.02
CA PRO A 24 7.44 -4.12 7.40
C PRO A 24 8.12 -4.76 6.21
N ALA A 25 9.44 -4.67 6.18
CA ALA A 25 10.21 -5.17 5.05
C ALA A 25 10.03 -6.65 4.80
N ASN A 26 9.73 -7.40 5.85
CA ASN A 26 9.57 -8.83 5.70
C ASN A 26 8.12 -9.26 5.49
N SER A 27 7.25 -8.32 5.17
CA SER A 27 5.86 -8.68 4.91
C SER A 27 5.73 -9.16 3.46
N LEU A 28 4.59 -9.71 3.13
CA LEU A 28 4.35 -10.16 1.77
C LEU A 28 4.34 -8.98 0.80
N PRO A 29 4.75 -9.19 -0.42
CA PRO A 29 4.58 -8.13 -1.42
C PRO A 29 3.11 -7.80 -1.60
N LEU A 30 2.81 -6.57 -1.85
CA LEU A 30 1.42 -6.16 -2.01
C LEU A 30 0.73 -6.96 -3.11
N SER A 31 1.45 -7.30 -4.17
CA SER A 31 0.86 -8.08 -5.24
C SER A 31 0.34 -9.41 -4.77
N GLU A 32 1.02 -10.02 -3.82
CA GLU A 32 0.57 -11.28 -3.27
C GLU A 32 -0.62 -11.10 -2.36
N VAL A 33 -0.63 -10.02 -1.61
CA VAL A 33 -1.75 -9.71 -0.73
C VAL A 33 -2.98 -9.48 -1.59
N VAL A 34 -2.85 -8.72 -2.66
CA VAL A 34 -3.96 -8.45 -3.57
C VAL A 34 -4.50 -9.76 -4.16
N ALA A 35 -3.60 -10.64 -4.58
CA ALA A 35 -4.03 -11.90 -5.18
C ALA A 35 -4.81 -12.75 -4.18
N LYS A 36 -4.40 -12.72 -2.92
CA LYS A 36 -5.12 -13.48 -1.92
C LYS A 36 -6.49 -12.88 -1.65
N VAL A 37 -6.59 -11.56 -1.63
CA VAL A 37 -7.87 -10.91 -1.41
C VAL A 37 -8.80 -11.27 -2.57
N GLU A 38 -8.30 -11.24 -3.78
CA GLU A 38 -9.11 -11.58 -4.92
C GLU A 38 -9.59 -13.01 -4.89
N LYS A 39 -8.84 -13.90 -4.30
CA LYS A 39 -9.24 -15.25 -4.23
C LYS A 39 -10.26 -15.51 -3.16
N THR A 40 -10.24 -14.76 -2.09
CA THR A 40 -11.10 -15.05 -0.95
C THR A 40 -12.28 -14.12 -0.80
N GLN A 41 -12.29 -13.00 -1.52
CA GLN A 41 -13.36 -12.02 -1.40
C GLN A 41 -14.00 -11.81 -2.76
N PRO A 42 -15.30 -11.54 -2.81
CA PRO A 42 -15.97 -11.33 -4.09
C PRO A 42 -15.71 -9.92 -4.63
N VAL A 43 -14.49 -9.67 -5.07
CA VAL A 43 -14.11 -8.35 -5.52
C VAL A 43 -14.46 -8.15 -6.98
N ARG A 44 -15.14 -7.07 -7.29
CA ARG A 44 -15.37 -6.70 -8.64
C ARG A 44 -14.31 -5.70 -9.06
N VAL A 45 -14.04 -4.71 -8.21
CA VAL A 45 -12.99 -3.75 -8.50
C VAL A 45 -12.53 -3.13 -7.21
N PHE A 46 -11.22 -2.96 -7.07
CA PHE A 46 -10.69 -2.28 -5.89
C PHE A 46 -10.81 -0.78 -6.12
N THR A 47 -11.26 -0.06 -5.10
CA THR A 47 -11.34 1.38 -5.19
C THR A 47 -10.22 2.05 -4.41
N GLU A 48 -9.70 1.39 -3.41
CA GLU A 48 -8.64 1.98 -2.64
C GLU A 48 -7.87 0.92 -1.87
N ILE A 49 -6.57 1.03 -1.84
CA ILE A 49 -5.72 0.14 -1.07
C ILE A 49 -4.76 1.03 -0.31
N GLU A 50 -4.81 0.97 0.99
CA GLU A 50 -4.01 1.83 1.82
C GLU A 50 -3.31 1.11 2.93
N TRP A 51 -2.08 1.49 3.24
CA TRP A 51 -1.38 0.95 4.37
C TRP A 51 -1.73 1.78 5.61
N GLU A 52 -2.07 1.10 6.69
CA GLU A 52 -2.41 1.78 7.92
C GLU A 52 -1.35 1.56 8.98
N ASP A 53 -1.03 2.60 9.73
CA ASP A 53 -0.03 2.52 10.76
C ASP A 53 -0.33 1.49 11.81
N ASP A 54 -1.57 1.11 11.94
CA ASP A 54 -1.96 0.11 12.93
C ASP A 54 -1.45 -1.27 12.55
N GLY A 55 -0.89 -1.42 11.38
CA GLY A 55 -0.25 -2.66 11.00
C GLY A 55 -1.00 -3.52 10.02
N TYR A 56 -1.86 -2.97 9.22
CA TYR A 56 -2.61 -3.74 8.25
C TYR A 56 -2.83 -2.98 6.97
N TRP A 57 -3.21 -3.71 5.91
CA TRP A 57 -3.64 -3.11 4.66
C TRP A 57 -5.14 -2.93 4.71
N ASP A 58 -5.61 -1.77 4.29
CA ASP A 58 -7.05 -1.49 4.26
C ASP A 58 -7.46 -1.53 2.81
N PHE A 59 -8.27 -2.51 2.44
CA PHE A 59 -8.75 -2.66 1.07
C PHE A 59 -10.20 -2.24 0.98
N LYS A 60 -10.49 -1.32 0.10
CA LYS A 60 -11.87 -0.95 -0.16
C LYS A 60 -12.19 -1.36 -1.57
N PHE A 61 -13.35 -1.91 -1.78
CA PHE A 61 -13.69 -2.41 -3.10
C PHE A 61 -15.20 -2.44 -3.31
N ILE A 62 -15.58 -2.61 -4.56
CA ILE A 62 -16.97 -2.84 -4.90
C ILE A 62 -17.06 -4.33 -5.13
N ASN A 63 -17.98 -4.98 -4.48
CA ASN A 63 -18.07 -6.43 -4.59
C ASN A 63 -18.94 -6.82 -5.77
N THR A 64 -19.07 -8.12 -5.99
CA THR A 64 -19.80 -8.61 -7.14
C THR A 64 -21.30 -8.33 -7.05
N ASP A 65 -21.79 -7.92 -5.89
CA ASP A 65 -23.18 -7.50 -5.77
C ASP A 65 -23.29 -5.99 -5.93
N ASN A 66 -22.25 -5.33 -6.41
CA ASN A 66 -22.23 -3.91 -6.61
C ASN A 66 -22.38 -3.10 -5.33
N ARG A 67 -21.90 -3.65 -4.23
CA ARG A 67 -21.93 -2.95 -2.97
C ARG A 67 -20.54 -2.61 -2.53
N ARG A 68 -20.41 -1.56 -1.76
CA ARG A 68 -19.11 -1.18 -1.22
C ARG A 68 -18.75 -2.13 -0.11
N ALA A 69 -17.51 -2.52 -0.08
CA ALA A 69 -17.01 -3.41 0.94
C ALA A 69 -15.63 -2.98 1.37
N ARG A 70 -15.20 -3.47 2.51
CA ARG A 70 -13.92 -3.10 3.04
C ARG A 70 -13.39 -4.27 3.85
N ILE A 71 -12.09 -4.53 3.74
CA ILE A 71 -11.51 -5.58 4.54
C ILE A 71 -10.09 -5.19 4.92
N ARG A 72 -9.69 -5.52 6.12
CA ARG A 72 -8.35 -5.25 6.60
C ARG A 72 -7.57 -6.53 6.52
N ILE A 73 -6.36 -6.45 6.01
CA ILE A 73 -5.58 -7.64 5.73
C ILE A 73 -4.23 -7.59 6.42
N ASP A 74 -3.86 -8.72 7.00
CA ASP A 74 -2.58 -8.86 7.68
C ASP A 74 -1.47 -8.90 6.63
N PRO A 75 -0.44 -8.08 6.76
CA PRO A 75 0.59 -7.99 5.74
C PRO A 75 1.50 -9.22 5.68
N PHE A 76 1.54 -10.01 6.71
CA PHE A 76 2.42 -11.16 6.72
C PHE A 76 1.75 -12.41 6.19
N SER A 77 0.47 -12.54 6.39
CA SER A 77 -0.24 -13.74 5.97
C SER A 77 -1.16 -13.53 4.78
N GLY A 78 -1.57 -12.29 4.55
CA GLY A 78 -2.57 -12.03 3.52
C GLY A 78 -3.96 -12.44 3.94
N GLU A 79 -4.15 -12.78 5.21
CA GLU A 79 -5.45 -13.17 5.72
C GLU A 79 -6.13 -12.00 6.40
N PRO A 80 -7.39 -12.08 6.70
CA PRO A 80 -8.04 -10.97 7.39
C PRO A 80 -7.32 -10.65 8.69
N TRP A 81 -7.10 -9.38 8.90
CA TRP A 81 -6.34 -8.91 10.04
C TRP A 81 -7.18 -8.98 11.28
N SER A 82 -6.59 -9.44 12.36
CA SER A 82 -7.29 -9.47 13.58
C SER A 82 -6.40 -8.96 14.68
N ARG A 83 -6.94 -8.09 15.47
CA ARG A 83 -6.18 -7.53 16.53
C ARG A 83 -6.04 -8.58 17.60
N ARG A 84 -4.84 -8.97 17.92
CA ARG A 84 -4.70 -9.93 18.83
C ARG A 84 -4.30 -9.37 20.07
N ARG A 85 -4.55 -9.86 21.05
CA ARG A 85 -4.20 -9.39 22.22
C ARG A 85 -3.54 -10.12 22.99
#